data_5b10621fb3fd194f958aa871864f595b
#
_entry.id   5b10621fb3fd194f958aa871864f595b
#
_cell.length_a   1.000
_cell.length_b   1.000
_cell.length_c   1.000
_cell.angle_alpha   90.00
_cell.angle_beta   90.00
_cell.angle_gamma   90.00
#
_symmetry.space_group_name_H-M   'P 1'
#
loop_
_entity.id
_entity.type
_entity.pdbx_description
1 polymer ?
#
loop_
_entity_poly.entity_id
_entity_poly.type
_entity_poly.pdbx_seq_one_letter_code
_entity_poly.pdbx_strand_id
1 'polypeptide(L)'
;MKLSFGMIFSIILIVIFIGFAFFAIQKFLGIQNSVQVGKFSNDFQLDVDKIWKGSQGSEEKEYFLPKKITFVCFTDYSLDKKGEKQNFYKELEQFYYETENMFFYPIGSGEGLDSKEIKHIDLIKITENENPFCVENVDGKVNLIIKKNFGETLVTIGK
;
A
#
# COMPACT_ATOMS: atom_id res chain seq x y z
N MET A 1 24.64 6.59 -51.12
CA MET A 1 25.52 6.64 -49.93
C MET A 1 25.89 5.20 -49.57
N LYS A 2 27.17 4.85 -49.54
CA LYS A 2 27.61 3.54 -49.04
C LYS A 2 27.77 3.67 -47.52
N LEU A 3 26.82 3.07 -46.74
CA LEU A 3 26.98 2.95 -45.30
C LEU A 3 28.20 2.07 -45.00
N SER A 4 29.17 2.62 -44.26
CA SER A 4 30.31 1.81 -43.82
C SER A 4 29.86 0.83 -42.72
N PHE A 5 30.49 -0.35 -42.69
CA PHE A 5 30.21 -1.37 -41.68
C PHE A 5 30.27 -0.81 -40.24
N GLY A 6 31.23 0.08 -39.97
CA GLY A 6 31.37 0.74 -38.68
C GLY A 6 30.19 1.63 -38.30
N MET A 7 29.56 2.29 -39.30
CA MET A 7 28.37 3.12 -39.02
C MET A 7 27.15 2.26 -38.67
N ILE A 8 26.96 1.14 -39.38
CA ILE A 8 25.87 0.18 -39.07
C ILE A 8 26.05 -0.39 -37.65
N PHE A 9 27.26 -0.82 -37.31
CA PHE A 9 27.61 -1.37 -36.01
C PHE A 9 27.37 -0.36 -34.90
N SER A 10 27.74 0.91 -35.07
CA SER A 10 27.50 1.98 -34.09
C SER A 10 26.03 2.22 -33.86
N ILE A 11 25.19 2.21 -34.91
CA ILE A 11 23.74 2.39 -34.80
C ILE A 11 23.13 1.23 -33.99
N ILE A 12 23.52 -0.01 -34.27
CA ILE A 12 23.03 -1.18 -33.52
C ILE A 12 23.40 -1.08 -32.06
N LEU A 13 24.62 -0.71 -31.71
CA LEU A 13 25.07 -0.50 -30.35
C LEU A 13 24.23 0.56 -29.63
N ILE A 14 23.98 1.70 -30.24
CA ILE A 14 23.16 2.78 -29.66
C ILE A 14 21.76 2.27 -29.35
N VAL A 15 21.12 1.55 -30.28
CA VAL A 15 19.77 0.99 -30.08
C VAL A 15 19.73 0.01 -28.88
N ILE A 16 20.74 -0.85 -28.78
CA ILE A 16 20.87 -1.81 -27.67
C ILE A 16 21.03 -1.06 -26.33
N PHE A 17 21.89 -0.05 -26.27
CA PHE A 17 22.08 0.73 -25.03
C PHE A 17 20.84 1.51 -24.61
N ILE A 18 20.09 2.09 -25.56
CA ILE A 18 18.83 2.77 -25.30
C ILE A 18 17.82 1.77 -24.72
N GLY A 19 17.65 0.59 -25.35
CA GLY A 19 16.75 -0.45 -24.85
C GLY A 19 17.11 -0.93 -23.44
N PHE A 20 18.40 -1.14 -23.17
CA PHE A 20 18.89 -1.52 -21.85
C PHE A 20 18.64 -0.42 -20.82
N ALA A 21 18.86 0.85 -21.17
CA ALA A 21 18.60 1.98 -20.27
C ALA A 21 17.13 2.07 -19.86
N PHE A 22 16.20 1.93 -20.81
CA PHE A 22 14.76 1.89 -20.50
C PHE A 22 14.39 0.74 -19.57
N PHE A 23 14.91 -0.46 -19.84
CA PHE A 23 14.68 -1.62 -18.98
C PHE A 23 15.20 -1.39 -17.56
N ALA A 24 16.42 -0.86 -17.42
CA ALA A 24 17.02 -0.58 -16.13
C ALA A 24 16.21 0.47 -15.31
N ILE A 25 15.74 1.53 -15.98
CA ILE A 25 14.91 2.57 -15.34
C ILE A 25 13.60 1.97 -14.82
N GLN A 26 12.89 1.17 -15.63
CA GLN A 26 11.63 0.56 -15.21
C GLN A 26 11.82 -0.38 -13.99
N LYS A 27 12.89 -1.20 -13.99
CA LYS A 27 13.22 -2.06 -12.86
C LYS A 27 13.55 -1.27 -11.59
N PHE A 28 14.31 -0.19 -11.72
CA PHE A 28 14.67 0.66 -10.61
C PHE A 28 13.43 1.33 -9.97
N LEU A 29 12.51 1.85 -10.80
CA LEU A 29 11.27 2.45 -10.31
C LEU A 29 10.38 1.43 -9.58
N GLY A 30 10.30 0.20 -10.07
CA GLY A 30 9.57 -0.88 -9.38
C GLY A 30 10.16 -1.19 -7.99
N ILE A 31 11.49 -1.29 -7.89
CA ILE A 31 12.17 -1.51 -6.60
C ILE A 31 11.92 -0.35 -5.65
N GLN A 32 11.99 0.89 -6.12
CA GLN A 32 11.73 2.06 -5.30
C GLN A 32 10.30 2.06 -4.73
N ASN A 33 9.31 1.70 -5.54
CA ASN A 33 7.92 1.60 -5.12
C ASN A 33 7.73 0.50 -4.05
N SER A 34 8.28 -0.69 -4.24
CA SER A 34 8.16 -1.77 -3.24
C SER A 34 8.83 -1.43 -1.92
N VAL A 35 9.98 -0.75 -1.95
CA VAL A 35 10.65 -0.24 -0.73
C VAL A 35 9.75 0.76 0.00
N GLN A 36 9.10 1.68 -0.73
CA GLN A 36 8.20 2.67 -0.14
C GLN A 36 6.96 2.01 0.49
N VAL A 37 6.36 1.01 -0.16
CA VAL A 37 5.24 0.23 0.39
C VAL A 37 5.66 -0.55 1.64
N GLY A 38 6.81 -1.22 1.58
CA GLY A 38 7.37 -1.95 2.73
C GLY A 38 7.66 -1.03 3.91
N LYS A 39 8.24 0.15 3.65
CA LYS A 39 8.49 1.16 4.68
C LYS A 39 7.20 1.66 5.31
N PHE A 40 6.19 2.03 4.51
CA PHE A 40 4.87 2.40 5.02
C PHE A 40 4.29 1.34 5.95
N SER A 41 4.25 0.09 5.50
CA SER A 41 3.68 -1.01 6.29
C SER A 41 4.39 -1.23 7.62
N ASN A 42 5.71 -1.07 7.65
CA ASN A 42 6.50 -1.22 8.87
C ASN A 42 6.33 -0.01 9.80
N ASP A 43 6.43 1.21 9.29
CA ASP A 43 6.27 2.43 10.08
C ASP A 43 4.85 2.49 10.69
N PHE A 44 3.82 2.14 9.91
CA PHE A 44 2.45 2.07 10.39
C PHE A 44 2.28 1.02 11.51
N GLN A 45 2.82 -0.18 11.37
CA GLN A 45 2.79 -1.19 12.43
C GLN A 45 3.50 -0.69 13.70
N LEU A 46 4.64 -0.02 13.58
CA LEU A 46 5.36 0.56 14.72
C LEU A 46 4.54 1.64 15.44
N ASP A 47 3.85 2.50 14.69
CA ASP A 47 2.99 3.54 15.26
C ASP A 47 1.78 2.93 15.96
N VAL A 48 1.15 1.90 15.37
CA VAL A 48 0.07 1.13 16.01
C VAL A 48 0.56 0.47 17.31
N ASP A 49 1.72 -0.17 17.29
CA ASP A 49 2.30 -0.83 18.47
C ASP A 49 2.62 0.16 19.59
N LYS A 50 3.07 1.36 19.23
CA LYS A 50 3.34 2.45 20.18
C LYS A 50 2.06 2.86 20.92
N ILE A 51 0.96 3.10 20.19
CA ILE A 51 -0.34 3.47 20.78
C ILE A 51 -0.94 2.29 21.55
N TRP A 52 -0.81 1.06 21.04
CA TRP A 52 -1.30 -0.14 21.69
C TRP A 52 -0.69 -0.37 23.09
N LYS A 53 0.62 -0.13 23.25
CA LYS A 53 1.36 -0.27 24.52
C LYS A 53 0.93 0.78 25.56
N GLY A 54 0.37 1.90 25.13
CA GLY A 54 -0.18 2.93 26.03
C GLY A 54 -1.53 2.54 26.60
N SER A 55 -1.95 3.21 27.68
CA SER A 55 -3.28 3.06 28.25
C SER A 55 -4.36 3.75 27.40
N GLN A 56 -4.00 4.84 26.72
CA GLN A 56 -4.78 5.60 25.77
C GLN A 56 -3.85 6.48 24.91
N GLY A 57 -4.32 6.89 23.73
CA GLY A 57 -3.58 7.79 22.86
C GLY A 57 -4.33 8.05 21.56
N SER A 58 -3.97 9.15 20.90
CA SER A 58 -4.42 9.46 19.55
C SER A 58 -3.32 10.23 18.84
N GLU A 59 -2.92 9.75 17.68
CA GLU A 59 -1.94 10.42 16.81
C GLU A 59 -2.49 10.45 15.38
N GLU A 60 -2.41 11.61 14.74
CA GLU A 60 -2.60 11.74 13.30
C GLU A 60 -1.24 11.65 12.62
N LYS A 61 -1.13 10.79 11.63
CA LYS A 61 0.12 10.50 10.92
C LYS A 61 -0.05 10.61 9.41
N GLU A 62 0.85 11.32 8.77
CA GLU A 62 1.01 11.34 7.33
C GLU A 62 2.07 10.32 6.92
N TYR A 63 1.69 9.42 6.00
CA TYR A 63 2.57 8.42 5.41
C TYR A 63 2.71 8.65 3.91
N PHE A 64 3.88 8.24 3.37
CA PHE A 64 4.15 8.34 1.94
C PHE A 64 4.00 6.99 1.26
N LEU A 65 3.23 6.97 0.17
CA LEU A 65 3.01 5.80 -0.67
C LEU A 65 3.19 6.17 -2.16
N PRO A 66 3.51 5.19 -3.02
CA PRO A 66 3.51 5.43 -4.47
C PRO A 66 2.16 5.96 -4.94
N LYS A 67 2.15 6.96 -5.84
CA LYS A 67 0.91 7.56 -6.37
C LYS A 67 -0.01 6.60 -7.11
N LYS A 68 0.51 5.47 -7.59
CA LYS A 68 -0.29 4.41 -8.24
C LYS A 68 -1.19 3.65 -7.26
N ILE A 69 -0.89 3.65 -5.96
CA ILE A 69 -1.81 3.20 -4.91
C ILE A 69 -2.79 4.32 -4.67
N THR A 70 -4.08 4.08 -4.88
CA THR A 70 -5.12 5.10 -4.70
C THR A 70 -5.78 5.03 -3.33
N PHE A 71 -5.83 3.84 -2.72
CA PHE A 71 -6.41 3.64 -1.39
C PHE A 71 -5.60 2.65 -0.56
N VAL A 72 -5.58 2.88 0.75
CA VAL A 72 -5.25 1.88 1.77
C VAL A 72 -6.56 1.43 2.38
N CYS A 73 -6.88 0.15 2.30
CA CYS A 73 -8.14 -0.41 2.74
C CYS A 73 -7.94 -1.41 3.88
N PHE A 74 -8.80 -1.33 4.89
CA PHE A 74 -8.90 -2.31 5.96
C PHE A 74 -10.18 -3.11 5.76
N THR A 75 -10.08 -4.44 5.75
CA THR A 75 -11.21 -5.32 5.41
C THR A 75 -11.33 -6.45 6.41
N ASP A 76 -12.54 -6.63 6.95
CA ASP A 76 -12.89 -7.78 7.77
C ASP A 76 -13.73 -8.76 6.94
N TYR A 77 -13.13 -9.90 6.56
CA TYR A 77 -13.80 -10.94 5.79
C TYR A 77 -14.71 -11.85 6.62
N SER A 78 -14.76 -11.67 7.94
CA SER A 78 -15.76 -12.31 8.79
C SER A 78 -17.11 -11.57 8.79
N LEU A 79 -17.14 -10.35 8.26
CA LEU A 79 -18.32 -9.47 8.19
C LEU A 79 -18.73 -9.21 6.74
N ASP A 80 -20.03 -8.90 6.56
CA ASP A 80 -20.54 -8.52 5.25
C ASP A 80 -19.95 -7.19 4.74
N LYS A 81 -19.80 -7.11 3.42
CA LYS A 81 -19.41 -5.86 2.75
C LYS A 81 -20.48 -4.79 2.90
N LYS A 82 -20.07 -3.54 3.10
CA LYS A 82 -20.96 -2.38 3.22
C LYS A 82 -20.23 -1.05 2.93
N GLY A 83 -21.01 0.01 2.71
CA GLY A 83 -20.48 1.36 2.47
C GLY A 83 -20.14 1.62 1.01
N GLU A 84 -19.55 2.80 0.74
CA GLU A 84 -19.29 3.28 -0.62
C GLU A 84 -18.29 2.42 -1.39
N LYS A 85 -17.29 1.85 -0.70
CA LYS A 85 -16.22 1.04 -1.30
C LYS A 85 -16.50 -0.46 -1.28
N GLN A 86 -17.74 -0.88 -1.02
CA GLN A 86 -18.11 -2.31 -0.99
C GLN A 86 -17.80 -3.10 -2.26
N ASN A 87 -17.67 -2.41 -3.41
CA ASN A 87 -17.26 -3.04 -4.67
C ASN A 87 -15.81 -3.52 -4.64
N PHE A 88 -14.92 -2.90 -3.85
CA PHE A 88 -13.53 -3.33 -3.70
C PHE A 88 -13.40 -4.65 -2.93
N TYR A 89 -14.37 -4.99 -2.07
CA TYR A 89 -14.32 -6.15 -1.18
C TYR A 89 -13.92 -7.45 -1.90
N LYS A 90 -14.55 -7.75 -3.04
CA LYS A 90 -14.26 -8.96 -3.82
C LYS A 90 -12.91 -8.91 -4.54
N GLU A 91 -12.45 -7.72 -4.92
CA GLU A 91 -11.16 -7.57 -5.57
C GLU A 91 -10.04 -7.77 -4.56
N LEU A 92 -10.17 -7.20 -3.36
CA LEU A 92 -9.22 -7.34 -2.27
C LEU A 92 -9.16 -8.77 -1.71
N GLU A 93 -10.29 -9.51 -1.74
CA GLU A 93 -10.38 -10.91 -1.29
C GLU A 93 -9.39 -11.83 -2.01
N GLN A 94 -9.02 -11.53 -3.27
CA GLN A 94 -8.05 -12.30 -4.03
C GLN A 94 -6.64 -12.31 -3.42
N PHE A 95 -6.34 -11.36 -2.52
CA PHE A 95 -5.06 -11.21 -1.81
C PHE A 95 -5.18 -11.47 -0.32
N TYR A 96 -6.28 -12.07 0.11
CA TYR A 96 -6.49 -12.51 1.48
C TYR A 96 -6.03 -13.96 1.66
N TYR A 97 -5.07 -14.18 2.55
CA TYR A 97 -4.45 -15.50 2.81
C TYR A 97 -4.63 -15.94 4.28
N GLU A 98 -5.66 -15.52 4.97
CA GLU A 98 -6.07 -15.89 6.33
C GLU A 98 -5.92 -14.78 7.38
N THR A 99 -4.85 -13.99 7.40
CA THR A 99 -4.57 -13.02 8.48
C THR A 99 -4.47 -11.58 8.02
N GLU A 100 -4.36 -11.35 6.71
CA GLU A 100 -4.25 -10.01 6.16
C GLU A 100 -5.53 -9.22 6.40
N ASN A 101 -5.34 -7.99 6.85
CA ASN A 101 -6.44 -7.07 7.17
C ASN A 101 -6.24 -5.67 6.57
N MET A 102 -5.06 -5.38 6.02
CA MET A 102 -4.74 -4.16 5.30
C MET A 102 -4.34 -4.49 3.85
N PHE A 103 -4.90 -3.75 2.89
CA PHE A 103 -4.74 -3.99 1.46
C PHE A 103 -4.48 -2.67 0.72
N PHE A 104 -3.71 -2.75 -0.38
CA PHE A 104 -3.49 -1.62 -1.28
C PHE A 104 -4.35 -1.76 -2.53
N TYR A 105 -5.02 -0.67 -2.90
CA TYR A 105 -5.88 -0.61 -4.08
C TYR A 105 -5.37 0.46 -5.07
N PRO A 106 -5.39 0.23 -6.37
CA PRO A 106 -5.82 -1.00 -7.06
C PRO A 106 -4.86 -2.18 -6.81
N ILE A 107 -5.40 -3.38 -6.94
CA ILE A 107 -4.65 -4.62 -6.79
C ILE A 107 -3.47 -4.65 -7.76
N GLY A 108 -2.31 -5.16 -7.30
CA GLY A 108 -1.04 -5.17 -8.04
C GLY A 108 -0.25 -3.86 -7.94
N SER A 109 -0.82 -2.83 -7.30
CA SER A 109 -0.10 -1.55 -7.12
C SER A 109 0.98 -1.60 -6.03
N GLY A 110 0.93 -2.60 -5.14
CA GLY A 110 1.90 -2.81 -4.06
C GLY A 110 3.22 -3.47 -4.48
N GLU A 111 3.42 -3.78 -5.78
CA GLU A 111 4.64 -4.47 -6.30
C GLU A 111 4.92 -5.80 -5.60
N GLY A 112 3.87 -6.61 -5.37
CA GLY A 112 3.95 -7.87 -4.65
C GLY A 112 3.79 -7.76 -3.13
N LEU A 113 3.55 -6.56 -2.61
CA LEU A 113 3.21 -6.27 -1.21
C LEU A 113 1.78 -5.72 -1.12
N ASP A 114 0.84 -6.37 -1.81
CA ASP A 114 -0.54 -5.85 -1.97
C ASP A 114 -1.40 -6.01 -0.72
N SER A 115 -0.99 -6.87 0.22
CA SER A 115 -1.67 -7.10 1.49
C SER A 115 -0.69 -7.24 2.66
N LYS A 116 -1.16 -6.96 3.86
CA LYS A 116 -0.40 -7.08 5.11
C LYS A 116 -1.31 -7.34 6.29
N GLU A 117 -0.88 -8.19 7.23
CA GLU A 117 -1.45 -8.25 8.57
C GLU A 117 -0.91 -7.09 9.41
N ILE A 118 -1.80 -6.24 9.92
CA ILE A 118 -1.49 -5.24 10.94
C ILE A 118 -2.04 -5.76 12.27
N LYS A 119 -1.14 -5.93 13.24
CA LYS A 119 -1.48 -6.44 14.57
C LYS A 119 -2.00 -5.34 15.47
N HIS A 120 -2.74 -5.75 16.52
CA HIS A 120 -3.23 -4.88 17.59
C HIS A 120 -4.26 -3.83 17.17
N ILE A 121 -4.92 -3.99 16.01
CA ILE A 121 -6.04 -3.16 15.56
C ILE A 121 -7.38 -3.82 15.85
N ASP A 122 -8.39 -3.00 16.17
CA ASP A 122 -9.80 -3.42 16.31
C ASP A 122 -10.48 -3.36 14.94
N LEU A 123 -10.31 -4.43 14.16
CA LEU A 123 -10.82 -4.49 12.79
C LEU A 123 -12.35 -4.37 12.75
N ILE A 124 -13.05 -4.93 13.74
CA ILE A 124 -14.52 -4.86 13.84
C ILE A 124 -14.97 -3.40 13.95
N LYS A 125 -14.33 -2.60 14.82
CA LYS A 125 -14.65 -1.17 14.97
C LYS A 125 -14.25 -0.36 13.75
N ILE A 126 -13.09 -0.65 13.16
CA ILE A 126 -12.63 0.05 11.94
C ILE A 126 -13.63 -0.16 10.80
N THR A 127 -14.16 -1.37 10.66
CA THR A 127 -15.10 -1.72 9.59
C THR A 127 -16.57 -1.61 9.98
N GLU A 128 -16.90 -1.04 11.14
CA GLU A 128 -18.27 -0.95 11.66
C GLU A 128 -19.23 -0.23 10.70
N ASN A 129 -18.80 0.84 10.07
CA ASN A 129 -19.63 1.64 9.16
C ASN A 129 -19.39 1.35 7.69
N GLU A 130 -18.15 1.01 7.32
CA GLU A 130 -17.71 0.73 5.95
C GLU A 130 -16.82 -0.51 5.95
N ASN A 131 -17.14 -1.53 5.14
CA ASN A 131 -16.32 -2.73 4.96
C ASN A 131 -16.19 -3.06 3.46
N PRO A 132 -15.04 -2.79 2.83
CA PRO A 132 -13.79 -2.29 3.39
C PRO A 132 -13.83 -0.82 3.82
N PHE A 133 -13.12 -0.48 4.89
CA PHE A 133 -12.80 0.90 5.29
C PHE A 133 -11.56 1.36 4.53
N CYS A 134 -11.71 2.31 3.62
CA CYS A 134 -10.61 2.76 2.75
C CYS A 134 -10.27 4.23 2.99
N VAL A 135 -8.97 4.51 3.06
CA VAL A 135 -8.40 5.85 3.15
C VAL A 135 -7.69 6.20 1.85
N GLU A 136 -7.98 7.37 1.31
CA GLU A 136 -7.45 7.81 0.02
C GLU A 136 -5.98 8.23 0.13
N ASN A 137 -5.20 7.87 -0.88
CA ASN A 137 -3.86 8.37 -1.10
C ASN A 137 -3.92 9.61 -2.01
N VAL A 138 -3.77 10.78 -1.44
CA VAL A 138 -3.79 12.04 -2.17
C VAL A 138 -2.36 12.46 -2.48
N ASP A 139 -1.99 12.45 -3.75
CA ASP A 139 -0.66 12.85 -4.24
C ASP A 139 0.53 12.09 -3.61
N GLY A 140 0.34 10.85 -3.22
CA GLY A 140 1.37 10.02 -2.59
C GLY A 140 1.41 10.14 -1.07
N LYS A 141 0.37 10.71 -0.45
CA LYS A 141 0.22 10.91 0.98
C LYS A 141 -1.07 10.29 1.50
N VAL A 142 -0.95 9.53 2.57
CA VAL A 142 -2.08 8.93 3.29
C VAL A 142 -2.07 9.44 4.72
N ASN A 143 -3.16 10.05 5.15
CA ASN A 143 -3.35 10.49 6.54
C ASN A 143 -4.18 9.47 7.29
N LEU A 144 -3.65 8.98 8.40
CA LEU A 144 -4.29 8.00 9.27
C LEU A 144 -4.34 8.53 10.70
N ILE A 145 -5.50 8.41 11.33
CA ILE A 145 -5.67 8.66 12.76
C ILE A 145 -5.57 7.32 13.48
N ILE A 146 -4.56 7.16 14.33
CA ILE A 146 -4.32 5.96 15.13
C ILE A 146 -4.76 6.27 16.55
N LYS A 147 -5.80 5.58 17.06
CA LYS A 147 -6.43 5.93 18.32
C LYS A 147 -6.70 4.72 19.19
N LYS A 148 -6.50 4.88 20.50
CA LYS A 148 -6.91 3.94 21.54
C LYS A 148 -7.54 4.72 22.69
N ASN A 149 -8.77 4.42 23.05
CA ASN A 149 -9.41 5.04 24.20
C ASN A 149 -9.06 4.29 25.49
N PHE A 150 -9.23 4.95 26.61
CA PHE A 150 -9.02 4.33 27.92
C PHE A 150 -9.95 3.11 28.09
N GLY A 151 -9.38 1.99 28.53
CA GLY A 151 -10.12 0.74 28.72
C GLY A 151 -10.24 -0.13 27.44
N GLU A 152 -9.85 0.35 26.28
CA GLU A 152 -9.77 -0.46 25.07
C GLU A 152 -8.51 -1.33 25.04
N THR A 153 -8.63 -2.54 24.49
CA THR A 153 -7.52 -3.49 24.35
C THR A 153 -6.78 -3.34 23.03
N LEU A 154 -7.47 -2.84 22.01
CA LEU A 154 -6.98 -2.71 20.63
C LEU A 154 -7.06 -1.25 20.15
N VAL A 155 -6.35 -0.98 19.06
CA VAL A 155 -6.24 0.33 18.43
C VAL A 155 -7.27 0.44 17.32
N THR A 156 -7.89 1.59 17.15
CA THR A 156 -8.78 1.91 16.02
C THR A 156 -8.07 2.85 15.04
N ILE A 157 -8.44 2.74 13.76
CA ILE A 157 -7.92 3.56 12.68
C ILE A 157 -9.06 4.43 12.14
N GLY A 158 -8.77 5.72 11.93
CA GLY A 158 -9.67 6.70 11.34
C GLY A 158 -9.03 7.43 10.14
N LYS A 159 -9.83 8.24 9.46
CA LYS A 159 -9.48 9.14 8.35
C LYS A 159 -9.95 10.55 8.65
#